data_b3d5ce916acf6def5ec08ba828ab45a3
#
_entry.id   b3d5ce916acf6def5ec08ba828ab45a3
#
_cell.length_a   1.000
_cell.length_b   1.000
_cell.length_c   1.000
_cell.angle_alpha   90.00
_cell.angle_beta   90.00
_cell.angle_gamma   90.00
#
_symmetry.space_group_name_H-M   'P 1'
#
loop_
_entity.id
_entity.type
_entity.pdbx_description
1 polymer ?
#
loop_
_entity_poly.entity_id
_entity_poly.type
_entity_poly.pdbx_seq_one_letter_code
_entity_poly.pdbx_strand_id
1 'polypeptide(L)'
;RKFVGSVIVRDRTILSTGYNGSIRGMPHCTDAGHMMENDHCVATIHAEANAIIQAAKNGVNIDGGTIYVTASPCWNCFKQIANAGIRRIVYGEFYRDERIFTVAERLAIDLLHVPSQVPAPQRT
;
A
#
# COMPACT_ATOMS: atom_id res chain seq x y z
N ARG A 1 -5.67 6.85 13.82
CA ARG A 1 -5.36 5.73 12.94
C ARG A 1 -5.76 6.00 11.49
N LYS A 2 -4.87 5.71 10.59
CA LYS A 2 -5.08 5.97 9.17
C LYS A 2 -5.61 4.71 8.45
N PHE A 3 -6.64 4.89 7.65
CA PHE A 3 -7.13 3.84 6.78
C PHE A 3 -6.40 3.94 5.45
N VAL A 4 -5.78 2.85 5.03
CA VAL A 4 -5.03 2.79 3.79
C VAL A 4 -5.59 1.68 2.92
N GLY A 5 -5.78 1.99 1.66
CA GLY A 5 -6.21 1.03 0.67
C GLY A 5 -5.25 1.01 -0.50
N SER A 6 -5.17 -0.10 -1.18
CA SER A 6 -4.34 -0.25 -2.37
C SER A 6 -5.00 -1.12 -3.43
N VAL A 7 -4.66 -0.84 -4.68
CA VAL A 7 -5.17 -1.58 -5.84
C VAL A 7 -4.00 -1.79 -6.80
N ILE A 8 -3.80 -3.01 -7.26
CA ILE A 8 -2.79 -3.33 -8.27
C ILE A 8 -3.49 -3.54 -9.60
N VAL A 9 -3.01 -2.83 -10.63
CA VAL A 9 -3.63 -2.78 -11.96
C VAL A 9 -2.58 -3.06 -13.03
N ARG A 10 -2.97 -3.74 -14.09
CA ARG A 10 -2.17 -3.87 -15.30
C ARG A 10 -3.14 -4.00 -16.48
N ASP A 11 -2.84 -3.26 -17.55
CA ASP A 11 -3.66 -3.28 -18.77
C ASP A 11 -5.14 -2.99 -18.48
N ARG A 12 -5.39 -1.99 -17.63
CA ARG A 12 -6.74 -1.55 -17.23
C ARG A 12 -7.54 -2.61 -16.48
N THR A 13 -6.87 -3.63 -15.97
CA THR A 13 -7.51 -4.69 -15.21
C THR A 13 -7.03 -4.65 -13.78
N ILE A 14 -7.96 -4.68 -12.85
CA ILE A 14 -7.62 -4.78 -11.42
C ILE A 14 -7.18 -6.22 -11.17
N LEU A 15 -5.94 -6.37 -10.72
CA LEU A 15 -5.37 -7.68 -10.44
C LEU A 15 -5.52 -8.08 -8.98
N SER A 16 -5.45 -7.11 -8.08
CA SER A 16 -5.51 -7.37 -6.65
C SER A 16 -5.86 -6.09 -5.90
N THR A 17 -6.37 -6.26 -4.70
CA THR A 17 -6.65 -5.14 -3.79
C THR A 17 -6.15 -5.48 -2.40
N GLY A 18 -5.96 -4.46 -1.60
CA GLY A 18 -5.58 -4.65 -0.21
C GLY A 18 -6.00 -3.46 0.65
N TYR A 19 -6.18 -3.72 1.92
CA TYR A 19 -6.37 -2.70 2.92
C TYR A 19 -5.58 -3.10 4.17
N ASN A 20 -5.32 -2.14 5.04
CA ASN A 20 -4.60 -2.45 6.27
C ASN A 20 -5.51 -3.22 7.22
N GLY A 21 -5.08 -4.39 7.63
CA GLY A 21 -5.88 -5.29 8.46
C GLY A 21 -5.03 -6.29 9.21
N SER A 22 -5.66 -6.94 10.18
CA SER A 22 -5.01 -7.97 10.99
C SER A 22 -4.82 -9.27 10.21
N ILE A 23 -4.03 -10.18 10.76
CA ILE A 23 -3.88 -11.51 10.23
C ILE A 23 -5.26 -12.15 10.08
N ARG A 24 -5.47 -12.84 8.97
CA ARG A 24 -6.73 -13.51 8.70
C ARG A 24 -7.12 -14.42 9.87
N GLY A 25 -8.33 -14.25 10.36
CA GLY A 25 -8.85 -15.01 11.50
C GLY A 25 -8.59 -14.37 12.85
N MET A 26 -7.77 -13.32 12.91
CA MET A 26 -7.53 -12.58 14.14
C MET A 26 -8.44 -11.36 14.20
N PRO A 27 -8.83 -10.91 15.41
CA PRO A 27 -9.62 -9.68 15.54
C PRO A 27 -8.85 -8.49 14.98
N HIS A 28 -9.57 -7.53 14.44
CA HIS A 28 -8.97 -6.27 14.01
C HIS A 28 -8.37 -5.55 15.23
N CYS A 29 -7.26 -4.85 15.06
CA CYS A 29 -6.60 -4.21 16.20
C CYS A 29 -7.47 -3.12 16.85
N THR A 30 -8.42 -2.53 16.13
CA THR A 30 -9.37 -1.59 16.70
C THR A 30 -10.37 -2.28 17.65
N ASP A 31 -10.59 -3.58 17.49
CA ASP A 31 -11.51 -4.34 18.33
C ASP A 31 -10.79 -4.99 19.52
N ALA A 32 -9.57 -5.49 19.28
CA ALA A 32 -8.81 -6.25 20.27
C ALA A 32 -7.70 -5.44 20.94
N GLY A 33 -7.50 -4.19 20.52
CA GLY A 33 -6.41 -3.35 20.99
C GLY A 33 -5.19 -3.42 20.08
N HIS A 34 -4.41 -2.36 20.10
CA HIS A 34 -3.21 -2.25 19.29
C HIS A 34 -2.04 -2.99 19.93
N MET A 35 -1.26 -3.68 19.11
CA MET A 35 0.00 -4.28 19.51
C MET A 35 1.11 -3.29 19.15
N MET A 36 1.54 -2.49 20.10
CA MET A 36 2.44 -1.38 19.85
C MET A 36 3.90 -1.79 19.96
N GLU A 37 4.71 -1.31 19.03
CA GLU A 37 6.15 -1.50 19.01
C GLU A 37 6.77 -0.30 18.30
N ASN A 38 7.69 0.39 18.95
CA ASN A 38 8.31 1.61 18.42
C ASN A 38 7.27 2.64 17.91
N ASP A 39 6.22 2.85 18.70
CA ASP A 39 5.11 3.75 18.40
C ASP A 39 4.28 3.35 17.18
N HIS A 40 4.43 2.12 16.71
CA HIS A 40 3.65 1.58 15.60
C HIS A 40 2.86 0.36 16.06
N CYS A 41 1.63 0.21 15.55
CA CYS A 41 0.87 -1.02 15.75
C CYS A 41 1.42 -2.08 14.79
N VAL A 42 1.95 -3.16 15.35
CA VAL A 42 2.52 -4.25 14.55
C VAL A 42 1.53 -5.38 14.31
N ALA A 43 0.31 -5.26 14.80
CA ALA A 43 -0.73 -6.27 14.59
C ALA A 43 -1.31 -6.21 13.17
N THR A 44 -1.26 -5.06 12.52
CA THR A 44 -1.81 -4.87 11.18
C THR A 44 -0.79 -5.15 10.09
N ILE A 45 -1.29 -5.73 9.01
CA ILE A 45 -0.55 -5.87 7.77
C ILE A 45 -0.92 -4.66 6.91
N HIS A 46 0.07 -4.00 6.32
CA HIS A 46 -0.17 -2.82 5.50
C HIS A 46 -0.94 -3.17 4.23
N ALA A 47 -1.68 -2.20 3.70
CA ALA A 47 -2.52 -2.40 2.53
C ALA A 47 -1.73 -2.89 1.32
N GLU A 48 -0.53 -2.36 1.12
CA GLU A 48 0.32 -2.74 -0.01
C GLU A 48 0.75 -4.20 0.11
N ALA A 49 1.20 -4.60 1.30
CA ALA A 49 1.59 -5.98 1.55
C ALA A 49 0.40 -6.93 1.36
N ASN A 50 -0.79 -6.53 1.83
CA ASN A 50 -1.98 -7.34 1.65
C ASN A 50 -2.37 -7.50 0.18
N ALA A 51 -2.22 -6.46 -0.64
CA ALA A 51 -2.51 -6.57 -2.07
C ALA A 51 -1.56 -7.57 -2.73
N ILE A 52 -0.29 -7.56 -2.38
CA ILE A 52 0.70 -8.50 -2.90
C ILE A 52 0.38 -9.93 -2.42
N ILE A 53 0.03 -10.07 -1.16
CA ILE A 53 -0.33 -11.38 -0.57
C ILE A 53 -1.58 -11.94 -1.26
N GLN A 54 -2.60 -11.12 -1.49
CA GLN A 54 -3.81 -11.56 -2.18
C GLN A 54 -3.50 -12.03 -3.59
N ALA A 55 -2.64 -11.32 -4.30
CA ALA A 55 -2.21 -11.74 -5.63
C ALA A 55 -1.50 -13.10 -5.56
N ALA A 56 -0.57 -13.26 -4.63
CA ALA A 56 0.17 -14.51 -4.46
C ALA A 56 -0.77 -15.67 -4.12
N LYS A 57 -1.69 -15.42 -3.19
CA LYS A 57 -2.65 -16.43 -2.75
C LYS A 57 -3.55 -16.90 -3.88
N ASN A 58 -3.93 -16.00 -4.77
CA ASN A 58 -4.84 -16.30 -5.87
C ASN A 58 -4.11 -16.68 -7.18
N GLY A 59 -2.79 -16.77 -7.15
CA GLY A 59 -2.01 -17.13 -8.32
C GLY A 59 -2.02 -16.07 -9.42
N VAL A 60 -2.14 -14.80 -9.06
CA VAL A 60 -2.20 -13.70 -10.01
C VAL A 60 -0.82 -13.08 -10.17
N ASN A 61 -0.33 -13.02 -11.39
CA ASN A 61 0.95 -12.39 -11.70
C ASN A 61 0.77 -10.88 -11.75
N ILE A 62 1.50 -10.16 -10.91
CA ILE A 62 1.44 -8.71 -10.83
C ILE A 62 2.67 -8.02 -11.42
N ASP A 63 3.60 -8.77 -11.97
CA ASP A 63 4.80 -8.22 -12.58
C ASP A 63 4.45 -7.18 -13.66
N GLY A 64 5.14 -6.06 -13.64
CA GLY A 64 4.90 -4.99 -14.59
C GLY A 64 3.69 -4.10 -14.27
N GLY A 65 3.02 -4.36 -13.17
CA GLY A 65 1.81 -3.62 -12.81
C GLY A 65 2.06 -2.25 -12.21
N THR A 66 0.96 -1.58 -11.92
CA THR A 66 0.91 -0.30 -11.19
C THR A 66 0.16 -0.52 -9.91
N ILE A 67 0.70 -0.02 -8.80
CA ILE A 67 -0.03 -0.01 -7.54
C ILE A 67 -0.52 1.41 -7.24
N TYR A 68 -1.80 1.52 -6.94
CA TYR A 68 -2.42 2.76 -6.48
C TYR A 68 -2.64 2.61 -4.99
N VAL A 69 -2.13 3.55 -4.22
CA VAL A 69 -2.23 3.49 -2.76
C VAL A 69 -2.60 4.86 -2.21
N THR A 70 -3.42 4.88 -1.17
CA THR A 70 -3.90 6.15 -0.61
C THR A 70 -2.79 6.95 0.07
N ALA A 71 -1.76 6.27 0.57
CA ALA A 71 -0.59 6.92 1.14
C ALA A 71 0.66 6.26 0.59
N SER A 72 1.75 7.02 0.45
CA SER A 72 3.00 6.48 -0.07
C SER A 72 3.48 5.31 0.80
N PRO A 73 4.07 4.27 0.20
CA PRO A 73 4.50 3.11 0.96
C PRO A 73 5.64 3.45 1.93
N CYS A 74 5.65 2.78 3.07
CA CYS A 74 6.81 2.80 3.94
C CYS A 74 7.95 2.02 3.28
N TRP A 75 9.13 2.13 3.85
CA TRP A 75 10.30 1.47 3.28
C TRP A 75 10.12 -0.05 3.11
N ASN A 76 9.54 -0.71 4.12
CA ASN A 76 9.33 -2.16 4.06
C ASN A 76 8.37 -2.55 2.94
N CYS A 77 7.28 -1.82 2.77
CA CYS A 77 6.32 -2.08 1.69
C CYS A 77 6.92 -1.73 0.34
N PHE A 78 7.70 -0.66 0.25
CA PHE A 78 8.37 -0.29 -0.99
C PHE A 78 9.30 -1.41 -1.49
N LYS A 79 10.07 -2.00 -0.60
CA LYS A 79 10.93 -3.13 -0.97
C LYS A 79 10.14 -4.29 -1.54
N GLN A 80 9.01 -4.60 -0.93
CA GLN A 80 8.15 -5.68 -1.40
C GLN A 80 7.54 -5.36 -2.78
N ILE A 81 7.06 -4.13 -2.95
CA ILE A 81 6.49 -3.65 -4.20
C ILE A 81 7.53 -3.74 -5.31
N ALA A 82 8.72 -3.22 -5.06
CA ALA A 82 9.80 -3.24 -6.04
C ALA A 82 10.17 -4.66 -6.43
N ASN A 83 10.30 -5.54 -5.43
CA ASN A 83 10.71 -6.92 -5.68
C ASN A 83 9.60 -7.75 -6.32
N ALA A 84 8.36 -7.33 -6.20
CA ALA A 84 7.22 -7.96 -6.87
C ALA A 84 7.11 -7.58 -8.36
N GLY A 85 7.96 -6.69 -8.82
CA GLY A 85 8.00 -6.29 -10.23
C GLY A 85 7.06 -5.14 -10.59
N ILE A 86 6.51 -4.45 -9.61
CA ILE A 86 5.67 -3.27 -9.86
C ILE A 86 6.53 -2.16 -10.46
N ARG A 87 6.03 -1.54 -11.52
CA ARG A 87 6.78 -0.52 -12.28
C ARG A 87 6.37 0.91 -11.96
N ARG A 88 5.21 1.08 -11.33
CA ARG A 88 4.67 2.41 -11.05
C ARG A 88 3.92 2.39 -9.74
N ILE A 89 4.16 3.41 -8.92
CA ILE A 89 3.46 3.60 -7.66
C ILE A 89 2.77 4.95 -7.71
N VAL A 90 1.45 4.95 -7.60
CA VAL A 90 0.64 6.17 -7.58
C VAL A 90 0.08 6.33 -6.18
N TYR A 91 0.39 7.43 -5.52
CA TYR A 91 -0.01 7.62 -4.12
C TYR A 91 -0.73 8.95 -3.93
N GLY A 92 -1.68 8.95 -2.98
CA GLY A 92 -2.50 10.12 -2.70
C GLY A 92 -1.88 11.07 -1.69
N GLU A 93 -1.22 10.55 -0.68
CA GLU A 93 -0.64 11.32 0.40
C GLU A 93 0.78 10.87 0.66
N PHE A 94 1.71 11.82 0.78
CA PHE A 94 3.10 11.49 1.05
C PHE A 94 3.28 11.18 2.54
N TYR A 95 3.89 10.04 2.78
CA TYR A 95 4.30 9.61 4.10
C TYR A 95 5.79 9.55 4.13
N ARG A 96 6.46 10.32 4.83
CA ARG A 96 7.86 10.54 4.87
C ARG A 96 8.82 9.34 4.96
N ASP A 97 9.18 8.70 3.89
CA ASP A 97 10.42 7.94 3.82
C ASP A 97 11.09 8.29 2.52
N GLU A 98 12.05 9.19 2.59
CA GLU A 98 12.67 9.72 1.38
C GLU A 98 13.56 8.73 0.68
N ARG A 99 13.90 7.62 1.32
CA ARG A 99 14.68 6.57 0.65
C ARG A 99 13.99 6.03 -0.58
N ILE A 100 12.65 6.04 -0.58
CA ILE A 100 11.91 5.50 -1.72
C ILE A 100 12.17 6.29 -2.99
N PHE A 101 12.40 7.60 -2.91
CA PHE A 101 12.66 8.41 -4.10
C PHE A 101 13.97 8.04 -4.77
N THR A 102 15.04 7.93 -3.99
CA THR A 102 16.35 7.59 -4.51
C THR A 102 16.36 6.20 -5.13
N VAL A 103 15.77 5.23 -4.43
CA VAL A 103 15.79 3.85 -4.91
C VAL A 103 14.86 3.66 -6.09
N ALA A 104 13.70 4.31 -6.08
CA ALA A 104 12.76 4.23 -7.20
C ALA A 104 13.41 4.77 -8.49
N GLU A 105 14.12 5.89 -8.39
CA GLU A 105 14.84 6.45 -9.54
C GLU A 105 15.88 5.45 -10.06
N ARG A 106 16.64 4.86 -9.17
CA ARG A 106 17.66 3.89 -9.53
C ARG A 106 17.08 2.64 -10.20
N LEU A 107 15.90 2.22 -9.79
CA LEU A 107 15.23 1.03 -10.32
C LEU A 107 14.28 1.35 -11.48
N ALA A 108 14.17 2.61 -11.87
CA ALA A 108 13.24 3.08 -12.89
C ALA A 108 11.78 2.74 -12.54
N ILE A 109 11.43 2.87 -11.27
CA ILE A 109 10.05 2.77 -10.81
C ILE A 109 9.50 4.19 -10.77
N ASP A 110 8.38 4.41 -11.45
CA ASP A 110 7.73 5.72 -11.45
C ASP A 110 6.99 5.94 -10.13
N LEU A 111 7.26 7.06 -9.48
CA LEU A 111 6.52 7.51 -8.31
C LEU A 111 5.68 8.72 -8.70
N LEU A 112 4.37 8.59 -8.63
CA LEU A 112 3.44 9.64 -9.02
C LEU A 112 2.58 10.05 -7.83
N HIS A 113 2.66 11.31 -7.46
CA HIS A 113 1.82 11.88 -6.42
C HIS A 113 0.56 12.46 -7.04
N VAL A 114 -0.57 11.92 -6.68
CA VAL A 114 -1.88 12.41 -7.13
C VAL A 114 -2.67 12.83 -5.90
N PRO A 115 -2.63 14.11 -5.52
CA PRO A 115 -3.36 14.56 -4.35
C PRO A 115 -4.86 14.32 -4.54
N SER A 116 -5.54 14.03 -3.44
CA SER A 116 -6.99 13.87 -3.48
C SER A 116 -7.63 15.17 -3.93
N GLN A 117 -8.52 15.07 -4.94
CA GLN A 117 -9.29 16.21 -5.43
C GLN A 117 -10.72 16.20 -4.87
N VAL A 118 -11.01 15.22 -4.05
CA VAL A 118 -12.31 15.15 -3.39
C VAL A 118 -12.34 16.19 -2.28
N PRO A 119 -13.26 17.16 -2.30
CA PRO A 119 -13.34 18.13 -1.22
C PRO A 119 -13.63 17.43 0.09
N ALA A 120 -13.13 18.01 1.18
CA ALA A 120 -13.48 17.51 2.50
C ALA A 120 -15.01 17.49 2.65
N PRO A 121 -15.57 16.47 3.32
CA PRO A 121 -16.99 16.43 3.55
C PRO A 121 -17.47 17.72 4.21
N GLN A 122 -18.51 18.32 3.64
CA GLN A 122 -19.08 19.51 4.25
C GLN A 122 -19.87 19.11 5.47
N ARG A 123 -19.65 19.86 6.54
CA ARG A 123 -20.43 19.68 7.75
C ARG A 123 -21.74 20.43 7.57
N THR A 124 -22.78 19.69 7.62
CA THR A 124 -24.14 20.29 7.58
C THR A 124 -24.72 20.31 8.97
#